data_7337248d7502dc7831c82f02378bb302
#
_entry.id   7337248d7502dc7831c82f02378bb302
#
_cell.length_a   1.000
_cell.length_b   1.000
_cell.length_c   1.000
_cell.angle_alpha   90.00
_cell.angle_beta   90.00
_cell.angle_gamma   90.00
#
_symmetry.space_group_name_H-M   'P 1'
#
loop_
_entity.id
_entity.type
_entity.pdbx_description
1 polymer ?
#
loop_
_entity_poly.entity_id
_entity_poly.type
_entity_poly.pdbx_seq_one_letter_code
_entity_poly.pdbx_strand_id
1 'polypeptide(L)'
;MIKKIILSILLIICIAVVLFYQIKLKPKHHVYKPDSITERVTQSGRVVGFIEDNGSHAWFGIPYAKAPVGELRWKAPRAPDKWEGILEAVELSPICPQYGGMMGDMGPLDYNKPCGDEDCLYLNIWSPAFSRDAIPQGKDRLPVRWWIHGGGNSIGHGGSYNGRVLAEMYDVIVITFNYRLGPLGWFSHPAL
;
A
#
# COMPACT_ATOMS: atom_id res chain seq x y z
N MET A 1 -49.06 -23.45 1.34
CA MET A 1 -48.61 -22.65 0.18
C MET A 1 -47.94 -21.35 0.61
N ILE A 2 -48.58 -20.51 1.39
CA ILE A 2 -48.04 -19.20 1.85
C ILE A 2 -46.69 -19.29 2.60
N LYS A 3 -46.51 -20.25 3.54
CA LYS A 3 -45.22 -20.45 4.26
C LYS A 3 -44.04 -20.75 3.32
N LYS A 4 -44.27 -21.53 2.24
CA LYS A 4 -43.21 -21.82 1.26
C LYS A 4 -42.81 -20.58 0.46
N ILE A 5 -43.81 -19.76 0.09
CA ILE A 5 -43.58 -18.49 -0.63
C ILE A 5 -42.80 -17.52 0.24
N ILE A 6 -43.16 -17.35 1.53
CA ILE A 6 -42.43 -16.48 2.47
C ILE A 6 -40.99 -16.95 2.64
N LEU A 7 -40.75 -18.26 2.79
CA LEU A 7 -39.40 -18.81 2.95
C LEU A 7 -38.54 -18.57 1.69
N SER A 8 -39.11 -18.71 0.50
CA SER A 8 -38.42 -18.41 -0.77
C SER A 8 -38.07 -16.93 -0.89
N ILE A 9 -38.96 -16.03 -0.50
CA ILE A 9 -38.67 -14.58 -0.53
C ILE A 9 -37.55 -14.23 0.47
N LEU A 10 -37.58 -14.78 1.67
CA LEU A 10 -36.52 -14.56 2.67
C LEU A 10 -35.15 -15.07 2.17
N LEU A 11 -35.15 -16.25 1.51
CA LEU A 11 -33.93 -16.80 0.91
C LEU A 11 -33.36 -15.89 -0.19
N ILE A 12 -34.23 -15.36 -1.07
CA ILE A 12 -33.83 -14.45 -2.15
C ILE A 12 -33.26 -13.14 -1.55
N ILE A 13 -33.88 -12.59 -0.52
CA ILE A 13 -33.39 -11.39 0.18
C ILE A 13 -32.04 -11.67 0.81
N CYS A 14 -31.87 -12.81 1.50
CA CYS A 14 -30.56 -13.18 2.08
C CYS A 14 -29.48 -13.31 0.99
N ILE A 15 -29.78 -13.96 -0.12
CA ILE A 15 -28.83 -14.08 -1.25
C ILE A 15 -28.49 -12.70 -1.82
N ALA A 16 -29.48 -11.83 -2.03
CA ALA A 16 -29.27 -10.48 -2.54
C ALA A 16 -28.42 -9.64 -1.58
N VAL A 17 -28.67 -9.73 -0.28
CA VAL A 17 -27.86 -9.07 0.75
C VAL A 17 -26.42 -9.58 0.73
N VAL A 18 -26.21 -10.90 0.68
CA VAL A 18 -24.86 -11.48 0.62
C VAL A 18 -24.14 -11.03 -0.65
N LEU A 19 -24.78 -11.07 -1.82
CA LEU A 19 -24.21 -10.61 -3.08
C LEU A 19 -23.88 -9.11 -3.05
N PHE A 20 -24.75 -8.29 -2.47
CA PHE A 20 -24.53 -6.86 -2.31
C PHE A 20 -23.30 -6.58 -1.43
N TYR A 21 -23.18 -7.30 -0.29
CA TYR A 21 -22.00 -7.21 0.56
C TYR A 21 -20.73 -7.69 -0.15
N GLN A 22 -20.79 -8.78 -0.91
CA GLN A 22 -19.65 -9.28 -1.68
C GLN A 22 -19.17 -8.28 -2.75
N ILE A 23 -20.09 -7.58 -3.41
CA ILE A 23 -19.75 -6.58 -4.44
C ILE A 23 -19.17 -5.31 -3.80
N LYS A 24 -19.73 -4.87 -2.65
CA LYS A 24 -19.26 -3.65 -1.96
C LYS A 24 -17.96 -3.83 -1.18
N LEU A 25 -17.65 -5.05 -0.71
CA LEU A 25 -16.49 -5.33 0.11
C LEU A 25 -15.25 -5.76 -0.69
N LYS A 26 -15.36 -5.90 -2.01
CA LYS A 26 -14.14 -6.07 -2.83
C LYS A 26 -13.32 -4.78 -2.76
N PRO A 27 -12.05 -4.84 -2.33
CA PRO A 27 -11.18 -3.69 -2.37
C PRO A 27 -11.13 -3.18 -3.82
N LYS A 28 -11.50 -1.91 -4.02
CA LYS A 28 -11.38 -1.27 -5.33
C LYS A 28 -9.90 -0.89 -5.49
N HIS A 29 -9.24 -1.56 -6.39
CA HIS A 29 -7.93 -1.14 -6.85
C HIS A 29 -8.08 0.23 -7.53
N HIS A 30 -7.54 1.26 -6.92
CA HIS A 30 -7.62 2.62 -7.43
C HIS A 30 -6.27 2.99 -8.04
N VAL A 31 -6.28 3.28 -9.32
CA VAL A 31 -5.13 3.82 -10.05
C VAL A 31 -5.37 5.31 -10.23
N TYR A 32 -4.49 6.13 -9.67
CA TYR A 32 -4.57 7.57 -9.80
C TYR A 32 -3.99 8.02 -11.13
N LYS A 33 -4.39 9.21 -11.57
CA LYS A 33 -3.82 9.81 -12.79
C LYS A 33 -2.50 10.51 -12.42
N PRO A 34 -1.39 10.21 -13.09
CA PRO A 34 -0.12 10.89 -12.83
C PRO A 34 -0.21 12.39 -13.15
N ASP A 35 0.43 13.21 -12.33
CA ASP A 35 0.54 14.64 -12.53
C ASP A 35 2.00 15.08 -12.54
N SER A 36 2.43 15.72 -13.62
CA SER A 36 3.82 16.09 -13.85
C SER A 36 4.40 17.07 -12.81
N ILE A 37 3.56 17.83 -12.09
CA ILE A 37 4.03 18.71 -11.00
C ILE A 37 4.64 17.91 -9.84
N THR A 38 4.21 16.66 -9.68
CA THR A 38 4.70 15.73 -8.65
C THR A 38 5.99 15.01 -9.03
N GLU A 39 6.55 15.28 -10.24
CA GLU A 39 7.76 14.58 -10.66
C GLU A 39 8.95 14.89 -9.75
N ARG A 40 9.67 13.85 -9.35
CA ARG A 40 10.86 13.93 -8.49
C ARG A 40 11.97 13.05 -9.04
N VAL A 41 13.21 13.44 -8.75
CA VAL A 41 14.41 12.64 -9.08
C VAL A 41 14.88 11.95 -7.80
N THR A 42 15.00 10.63 -7.87
CA THR A 42 15.53 9.79 -6.79
C THR A 42 16.92 9.23 -7.18
N GLN A 43 17.57 8.54 -6.25
CA GLN A 43 18.84 7.85 -6.55
C GLN A 43 18.66 6.69 -7.54
N SER A 44 17.45 6.12 -7.63
CA SER A 44 17.15 4.97 -8.49
C SER A 44 16.51 5.35 -9.83
N GLY A 45 16.02 6.57 -9.98
CA GLY A 45 15.38 7.05 -11.20
C GLY A 45 14.36 8.16 -10.94
N ARG A 46 13.65 8.57 -12.00
CA ARG A 46 12.60 9.58 -11.91
C ARG A 46 11.28 8.91 -11.51
N VAL A 47 10.50 9.59 -10.69
CA VAL A 47 9.17 9.15 -10.28
C VAL A 47 8.15 10.27 -10.52
N VAL A 48 6.95 9.92 -10.89
CA VAL A 48 5.79 10.81 -10.94
C VAL A 48 4.68 10.23 -10.08
N GLY A 49 4.08 11.05 -9.25
CA GLY A 49 2.93 10.72 -8.42
C GLY A 49 1.67 11.42 -8.91
N PHE A 50 0.79 11.74 -8.00
CA PHE A 50 -0.50 12.35 -8.27
C PHE A 50 -0.84 13.38 -7.19
N ILE A 51 -1.94 14.11 -7.41
CA ILE A 51 -2.49 15.07 -6.46
C ILE A 51 -3.71 14.44 -5.80
N GLU A 52 -3.73 14.44 -4.47
CA GLU A 52 -4.86 13.99 -3.65
C GLU A 52 -5.99 15.04 -3.66
N ASP A 53 -7.20 14.65 -3.28
CA ASP A 53 -8.37 15.53 -3.25
C ASP A 53 -8.19 16.80 -2.39
N ASN A 54 -7.34 16.73 -1.36
CA ASN A 54 -7.01 17.86 -0.49
C ASN A 54 -5.86 18.72 -1.01
N GLY A 55 -5.34 18.42 -2.20
CA GLY A 55 -4.24 19.15 -2.84
C GLY A 55 -2.84 18.65 -2.47
N SER A 56 -2.68 17.78 -1.48
CA SER A 56 -1.37 17.19 -1.16
C SER A 56 -0.85 16.35 -2.32
N HIS A 57 0.48 16.26 -2.44
CA HIS A 57 1.11 15.37 -3.41
C HIS A 57 1.30 13.97 -2.82
N ALA A 58 1.11 12.94 -3.63
CA ALA A 58 1.30 11.56 -3.21
C ALA A 58 2.02 10.71 -4.26
N TRP A 59 2.74 9.70 -3.79
CA TRP A 59 3.44 8.69 -4.58
C TRP A 59 3.22 7.34 -3.92
N PHE A 60 2.73 6.36 -4.68
CA PHE A 60 2.47 5.02 -4.19
C PHE A 60 3.32 3.98 -4.93
N GLY A 61 3.69 2.91 -4.23
CA GLY A 61 4.38 1.78 -4.84
C GLY A 61 5.80 2.10 -5.31
N ILE A 62 6.54 2.94 -4.60
CA ILE A 62 7.96 3.17 -4.90
C ILE A 62 8.79 2.01 -4.32
N PRO A 63 9.56 1.25 -5.12
CA PRO A 63 10.42 0.20 -4.60
C PRO A 63 11.57 0.80 -3.77
N TYR A 64 11.74 0.35 -2.55
CA TYR A 64 12.86 0.75 -1.70
C TYR A 64 13.94 -0.33 -1.57
N ALA A 65 13.64 -1.53 -2.03
CA ALA A 65 14.59 -2.65 -2.12
C ALA A 65 14.25 -3.53 -3.31
N LYS A 66 15.22 -4.36 -3.74
CA LYS A 66 14.96 -5.45 -4.70
C LYS A 66 13.94 -6.41 -4.13
N ALA A 67 13.12 -6.99 -5.03
CA ALA A 67 12.21 -8.08 -4.69
C ALA A 67 12.97 -9.19 -3.95
N PRO A 68 12.57 -9.55 -2.71
CA PRO A 68 13.28 -10.54 -1.91
C PRO A 68 12.86 -11.98 -2.27
N VAL A 69 12.95 -12.31 -3.56
CA VAL A 69 12.54 -13.58 -4.15
C VAL A 69 13.74 -14.48 -4.45
N GLY A 70 13.50 -15.78 -4.60
CA GLY A 70 14.55 -16.74 -4.96
C GLY A 70 15.76 -16.66 -4.04
N GLU A 71 16.92 -16.41 -4.60
CA GLU A 71 18.21 -16.31 -3.87
C GLU A 71 18.27 -15.13 -2.87
N LEU A 72 17.37 -14.16 -2.96
CA LEU A 72 17.29 -13.02 -2.03
C LEU A 72 16.31 -13.27 -0.88
N ARG A 73 15.55 -14.37 -0.90
CA ARG A 73 14.64 -14.73 0.19
C ARG A 73 15.45 -14.93 1.48
N TRP A 74 14.93 -14.40 2.59
CA TRP A 74 15.54 -14.38 3.94
C TRP A 74 16.86 -13.61 4.06
N LYS A 75 17.43 -13.11 2.98
CA LYS A 75 18.66 -12.30 3.04
C LYS A 75 18.37 -10.83 3.34
N ALA A 76 19.41 -10.11 3.75
CA ALA A 76 19.31 -8.68 3.97
C ALA A 76 18.82 -7.97 2.69
N PRO A 77 17.95 -6.95 2.81
CA PRO A 77 17.47 -6.19 1.65
C PRO A 77 18.65 -5.62 0.84
N ARG A 78 18.51 -5.64 -0.48
CA ARG A 78 19.44 -5.02 -1.42
C ARG A 78 18.81 -3.75 -1.98
N ALA A 79 19.64 -2.77 -2.32
CA ALA A 79 19.15 -1.55 -2.98
C ALA A 79 18.32 -1.90 -4.23
N PRO A 80 17.25 -1.16 -4.52
CA PRO A 80 16.45 -1.39 -5.71
C PRO A 80 17.27 -1.17 -6.97
N ASP A 81 16.90 -1.82 -8.04
CA ASP A 81 17.52 -1.56 -9.34
C ASP A 81 17.17 -0.14 -9.81
N LYS A 82 18.08 0.47 -10.55
CA LYS A 82 17.78 1.72 -11.23
C LYS A 82 16.82 1.44 -12.39
N TRP A 83 15.90 2.34 -12.59
CA TRP A 83 14.99 2.28 -13.73
C TRP A 83 15.24 3.44 -14.69
N GLU A 84 14.99 3.16 -15.96
CA GLU A 84 15.00 4.15 -17.02
C GLU A 84 13.60 4.77 -17.17
N GLY A 85 13.55 5.99 -17.70
CA GLY A 85 12.28 6.72 -17.86
C GLY A 85 11.71 7.24 -16.56
N ILE A 86 10.40 7.24 -16.43
CA ILE A 86 9.65 7.76 -15.29
C ILE A 86 8.80 6.62 -14.72
N LEU A 87 9.01 6.31 -13.44
CA LEU A 87 8.13 5.40 -12.70
C LEU A 87 6.84 6.15 -12.34
N GLU A 88 5.70 5.66 -12.82
CA GLU A 88 4.38 6.15 -12.41
C GLU A 88 4.01 5.54 -11.04
N ALA A 89 4.23 6.33 -9.99
CA ALA A 89 3.96 5.95 -8.61
C ALA A 89 2.53 6.34 -8.22
N VAL A 90 1.54 5.73 -8.87
CA VAL A 90 0.11 6.09 -8.79
C VAL A 90 -0.78 4.97 -8.27
N GLU A 91 -0.17 3.87 -7.84
CA GLU A 91 -0.86 2.64 -7.48
C GLU A 91 -0.18 1.97 -6.29
N LEU A 92 -0.96 1.45 -5.35
CA LEU A 92 -0.42 0.68 -4.23
C LEU A 92 0.22 -0.61 -4.73
N SER A 93 1.37 -0.95 -4.17
CA SER A 93 2.05 -2.21 -4.44
C SER A 93 1.31 -3.42 -3.85
N PRO A 94 1.65 -4.65 -4.27
CA PRO A 94 1.23 -5.85 -3.57
C PRO A 94 1.60 -5.81 -2.08
N ILE A 95 0.77 -6.40 -1.24
CA ILE A 95 1.05 -6.61 0.18
C ILE A 95 2.03 -7.78 0.34
N CYS A 96 2.82 -7.78 1.42
CA CYS A 96 3.69 -8.93 1.72
C CYS A 96 2.88 -10.18 2.06
N PRO A 97 3.42 -11.40 1.80
CA PRO A 97 2.72 -12.65 2.06
C PRO A 97 2.22 -12.75 3.49
N GLN A 98 0.94 -13.02 3.62
CA GLN A 98 0.22 -13.12 4.89
C GLN A 98 -1.08 -13.90 4.71
N TYR A 99 -1.78 -14.17 5.80
CA TYR A 99 -3.14 -14.69 5.74
C TYR A 99 -4.15 -13.55 5.84
N GLY A 100 -5.16 -13.56 4.99
CA GLY A 100 -6.26 -12.61 5.05
C GLY A 100 -6.96 -12.65 6.39
N GLY A 101 -7.32 -11.49 6.94
CA GLY A 101 -7.95 -11.35 8.25
C GLY A 101 -8.86 -10.13 8.31
N MET A 102 -9.64 -10.05 9.39
CA MET A 102 -10.56 -8.92 9.62
C MET A 102 -9.85 -7.56 9.75
N MET A 103 -8.55 -7.54 10.05
CA MET A 103 -7.76 -6.34 10.23
C MET A 103 -6.84 -6.03 9.03
N GLY A 104 -6.91 -6.85 7.98
CA GLY A 104 -6.25 -6.56 6.70
C GLY A 104 -7.31 -6.09 5.68
N ASP A 105 -6.90 -5.32 4.68
CA ASP A 105 -7.78 -4.80 3.62
C ASP A 105 -8.35 -5.89 2.69
N MET A 106 -8.04 -7.13 2.98
CA MET A 106 -8.65 -8.30 2.36
C MET A 106 -10.02 -8.50 2.99
N GLY A 107 -11.07 -8.26 2.24
CA GLY A 107 -12.45 -8.37 2.71
C GLY A 107 -12.75 -9.70 3.43
N PRO A 108 -13.86 -9.79 4.14
CA PRO A 108 -14.22 -10.94 4.98
C PRO A 108 -14.28 -12.28 4.24
N LEU A 109 -14.33 -12.25 2.91
CA LEU A 109 -14.37 -13.46 2.05
C LEU A 109 -13.00 -14.14 1.92
N ASP A 110 -11.92 -13.43 2.19
CA ASP A 110 -10.55 -13.95 2.10
C ASP A 110 -9.94 -14.24 3.48
N TYR A 111 -10.81 -14.27 4.50
CA TYR A 111 -10.39 -14.64 5.84
C TYR A 111 -9.65 -15.98 5.88
N ASN A 112 -8.48 -15.99 6.49
CA ASN A 112 -7.61 -17.16 6.65
C ASN A 112 -7.14 -17.82 5.32
N LYS A 113 -7.17 -17.08 4.19
CA LYS A 113 -6.54 -17.50 2.95
C LYS A 113 -5.18 -16.86 2.77
N PRO A 114 -4.19 -17.56 2.20
CA PRO A 114 -2.92 -16.95 1.87
C PRO A 114 -3.10 -15.88 0.79
N CYS A 115 -2.44 -14.75 0.95
CA CYS A 115 -2.49 -13.62 0.03
C CYS A 115 -1.17 -12.86 0.04
N GLY A 116 -1.02 -11.92 -0.90
CA GLY A 116 0.19 -11.10 -1.04
C GLY A 116 1.21 -11.71 -1.99
N ASP A 117 2.32 -10.98 -2.15
CA ASP A 117 3.44 -11.34 -3.02
C ASP A 117 4.75 -11.12 -2.26
N GLU A 118 5.80 -11.89 -2.57
CA GLU A 118 7.13 -11.65 -1.99
C GLU A 118 7.76 -10.37 -2.56
N ASP A 119 7.41 -9.97 -3.78
CA ASP A 119 7.75 -8.66 -4.33
C ASP A 119 6.85 -7.57 -3.73
N CYS A 120 7.14 -7.20 -2.49
CA CYS A 120 6.29 -6.33 -1.67
C CYS A 120 7.04 -5.17 -0.99
N LEU A 121 8.35 -5.02 -1.22
CA LEU A 121 9.18 -4.03 -0.53
C LEU A 121 9.06 -2.64 -1.16
N TYR A 122 7.91 -2.04 -0.97
CA TYR A 122 7.51 -0.74 -1.52
C TYR A 122 7.07 0.21 -0.42
N LEU A 123 7.17 1.50 -0.71
CA LEU A 123 6.73 2.57 0.16
C LEU A 123 5.76 3.52 -0.56
N ASN A 124 5.01 4.26 0.25
CA ASN A 124 4.11 5.32 -0.18
C ASN A 124 4.52 6.61 0.53
N ILE A 125 4.39 7.73 -0.16
CA ILE A 125 4.79 9.05 0.34
C ILE A 125 3.63 10.02 0.16
N TRP A 126 3.41 10.88 1.15
CA TRP A 126 2.58 12.08 1.03
C TRP A 126 3.41 13.30 1.45
N SER A 127 3.22 14.41 0.76
CA SER A 127 3.82 15.69 1.10
C SER A 127 2.83 16.83 0.92
N PRO A 128 3.05 17.99 1.54
CA PRO A 128 2.44 19.21 1.09
C PRO A 128 2.71 19.45 -0.40
N ALA A 129 1.91 20.28 -1.05
CA ALA A 129 2.07 20.62 -2.45
C ALA A 129 3.28 21.54 -2.65
N PHE A 130 4.22 21.13 -3.50
CA PHE A 130 5.35 21.95 -3.95
C PHE A 130 5.53 21.83 -5.45
N SER A 131 5.73 22.95 -6.12
CA SER A 131 6.29 22.93 -7.47
C SER A 131 7.73 22.41 -7.44
N ARG A 132 8.27 22.00 -8.59
CA ARG A 132 9.66 21.50 -8.67
C ARG A 132 10.68 22.50 -8.12
N ASP A 133 10.45 23.78 -8.37
CA ASP A 133 11.37 24.86 -8.00
C ASP A 133 11.18 25.32 -6.55
N ALA A 134 10.08 24.94 -5.90
CA ALA A 134 9.73 25.33 -4.53
C ALA A 134 9.96 24.20 -3.49
N ILE A 135 10.65 23.13 -3.87
CA ILE A 135 10.95 22.03 -2.92
C ILE A 135 11.88 22.55 -1.81
N PRO A 136 11.48 22.47 -0.53
CA PRO A 136 12.27 22.95 0.59
C PRO A 136 13.66 22.29 0.66
N GLN A 137 14.71 23.11 0.84
CA GLN A 137 16.10 22.65 0.85
C GLN A 137 16.82 23.09 2.14
N GLY A 138 17.93 22.44 2.42
CA GLY A 138 18.79 22.81 3.56
C GLY A 138 18.05 22.81 4.90
N LYS A 139 18.04 23.94 5.60
CA LYS A 139 17.38 24.13 6.90
C LYS A 139 15.84 24.16 6.82
N ASP A 140 15.31 24.44 5.65
CA ASP A 140 13.86 24.55 5.43
C ASP A 140 13.22 23.20 5.03
N ARG A 141 14.00 22.10 5.02
CA ARG A 141 13.50 20.76 4.78
C ARG A 141 12.43 20.38 5.78
N LEU A 142 11.39 19.71 5.30
CA LEU A 142 10.30 19.24 6.14
C LEU A 142 10.70 18.03 6.99
N PRO A 143 10.13 17.92 8.20
CA PRO A 143 10.27 16.71 9.00
C PRO A 143 9.62 15.52 8.28
N VAL A 144 10.22 14.34 8.46
CA VAL A 144 9.72 13.07 7.89
C VAL A 144 9.12 12.24 9.01
N ARG A 145 7.90 11.74 8.78
CA ARG A 145 7.19 10.80 9.64
C ARG A 145 7.15 9.43 8.97
N TRP A 146 7.88 8.48 9.53
CA TRP A 146 7.83 7.09 9.13
C TRP A 146 6.75 6.36 9.93
N TRP A 147 5.81 5.74 9.22
CA TRP A 147 4.81 4.89 9.83
C TRP A 147 5.15 3.42 9.62
N ILE A 148 5.40 2.73 10.73
CA ILE A 148 5.62 1.29 10.76
C ILE A 148 4.27 0.68 11.16
N HIS A 149 3.62 -0.02 10.24
CA HIS A 149 2.29 -0.57 10.50
C HIS A 149 2.35 -1.70 11.54
N GLY A 150 1.25 -1.86 12.29
CA GLY A 150 1.04 -2.94 13.24
C GLY A 150 0.67 -4.26 12.57
N GLY A 151 0.22 -5.22 13.36
CA GLY A 151 -0.25 -6.54 12.91
C GLY A 151 0.61 -7.71 13.42
N GLY A 152 1.37 -7.49 14.51
CA GLY A 152 2.16 -8.53 15.19
C GLY A 152 3.23 -9.16 14.30
N ASN A 153 3.76 -8.43 13.34
CA ASN A 153 4.71 -8.92 12.34
C ASN A 153 4.19 -10.09 11.48
N SER A 154 2.90 -10.29 11.44
CA SER A 154 2.25 -11.41 10.73
C SER A 154 1.27 -10.95 9.66
N ILE A 155 0.64 -9.77 9.85
CA ILE A 155 -0.35 -9.18 8.94
C ILE A 155 -0.18 -7.67 8.85
N GLY A 156 -0.85 -7.05 7.87
CA GLY A 156 -0.88 -5.61 7.67
C GLY A 156 -0.07 -5.15 6.46
N HIS A 157 -0.22 -3.89 6.12
CA HIS A 157 0.54 -3.25 5.04
C HIS A 157 0.48 -1.72 5.11
N GLY A 158 1.42 -1.04 4.46
CA GLY A 158 1.52 0.41 4.44
C GLY A 158 0.35 1.11 3.74
N GLY A 159 -0.28 0.46 2.77
CA GLY A 159 -1.41 1.03 2.02
C GLY A 159 -2.71 1.18 2.81
N SER A 160 -2.83 0.54 4.00
CA SER A 160 -3.98 0.73 4.90
C SER A 160 -4.02 2.10 5.57
N TYR A 161 -2.98 2.90 5.44
CA TYR A 161 -2.83 4.19 6.11
C TYR A 161 -2.73 5.31 5.09
N ASN A 162 -3.41 6.40 5.35
CA ASN A 162 -3.41 7.57 4.49
C ASN A 162 -2.78 8.76 5.21
N GLY A 163 -1.67 9.27 4.65
CA GLY A 163 -0.89 10.37 5.24
C GLY A 163 -1.29 11.76 4.78
N ARG A 164 -2.24 11.91 3.83
CA ARG A 164 -2.56 13.19 3.17
C ARG A 164 -2.93 14.33 4.12
N VAL A 165 -3.75 14.02 5.13
CA VAL A 165 -4.20 15.03 6.10
C VAL A 165 -3.04 15.49 7.00
N LEU A 166 -2.22 14.54 7.47
CA LEU A 166 -1.04 14.88 8.28
C LEU A 166 -0.02 15.69 7.48
N ALA A 167 0.21 15.31 6.22
CA ALA A 167 1.15 16.01 5.35
C ALA A 167 0.75 17.47 5.15
N GLU A 168 -0.51 17.74 4.84
CA GLU A 168 -1.00 19.09 4.60
C GLU A 168 -1.11 19.93 5.88
N MET A 169 -1.71 19.36 6.95
CA MET A 169 -2.01 20.14 8.16
C MET A 169 -0.77 20.50 9.00
N TYR A 170 0.29 19.71 8.90
CA TYR A 170 1.47 19.85 9.78
C TYR A 170 2.77 20.10 9.02
N ASP A 171 2.70 20.35 7.71
CA ASP A 171 3.89 20.54 6.86
C ASP A 171 4.95 19.44 7.06
N VAL A 172 4.54 18.19 6.95
CA VAL A 172 5.42 17.03 7.14
C VAL A 172 5.38 16.11 5.93
N ILE A 173 6.47 15.40 5.68
CA ILE A 173 6.48 14.24 4.77
C ILE A 173 6.01 13.02 5.56
N VAL A 174 4.99 12.32 5.08
CA VAL A 174 4.53 11.06 5.67
C VAL A 174 4.92 9.92 4.76
N ILE A 175 5.55 8.89 5.33
CA ILE A 175 5.96 7.68 4.61
C ILE A 175 5.33 6.48 5.30
N THR A 176 4.65 5.65 4.52
CA THR A 176 4.24 4.29 4.92
C THR A 176 4.95 3.27 4.05
N PHE A 177 5.18 2.07 4.51
CA PHE A 177 5.88 1.06 3.72
C PHE A 177 5.48 -0.35 4.15
N ASN A 178 5.66 -1.28 3.23
CA ASN A 178 5.54 -2.70 3.53
C ASN A 178 6.88 -3.24 4.02
N TYR A 179 6.86 -4.20 4.92
CA TYR A 179 8.01 -4.98 5.34
C TYR A 179 7.63 -6.46 5.38
N ARG A 180 8.60 -7.33 5.18
CA ARG A 180 8.39 -8.79 5.18
C ARG A 180 7.79 -9.25 6.50
N LEU A 181 6.79 -10.12 6.41
CA LEU A 181 6.00 -10.60 7.53
C LEU A 181 6.22 -12.10 7.77
N GLY A 182 5.88 -12.55 8.99
CA GLY A 182 5.91 -13.95 9.36
C GLY A 182 7.26 -14.63 9.09
N PRO A 183 7.26 -15.89 8.64
CA PRO A 183 8.49 -16.63 8.38
C PRO A 183 9.41 -15.99 7.34
N LEU A 184 8.85 -15.28 6.35
CA LEU A 184 9.63 -14.61 5.32
C LEU A 184 10.38 -13.37 5.84
N GLY A 185 9.89 -12.75 6.92
CA GLY A 185 10.51 -11.57 7.53
C GLY A 185 11.41 -11.86 8.72
N TRP A 186 11.08 -12.86 9.51
CA TRP A 186 11.65 -13.07 10.84
C TRP A 186 12.38 -14.40 11.03
N PHE A 187 12.35 -15.27 10.03
CA PHE A 187 13.09 -16.52 10.09
C PHE A 187 14.59 -16.24 10.00
N SER A 188 15.35 -16.87 10.90
CA SER A 188 16.81 -16.81 10.91
C SER A 188 17.37 -18.21 11.10
N HIS A 189 18.38 -18.56 10.31
CA HIS A 189 19.06 -19.83 10.39
C HIS A 189 20.55 -19.64 10.05
N PRO A 190 21.49 -20.32 10.74
CA PRO A 190 22.92 -20.16 10.49
C PRO A 190 23.39 -20.48 9.06
N ALA A 191 22.60 -21.21 8.30
CA ALA A 191 22.90 -21.56 6.90
C ALA A 191 22.39 -20.54 5.86
N LEU A 192 21.78 -19.41 6.29
CA LEU A 192 21.23 -18.35 5.41
C LEU A 192 22.21 -17.20 5.17
#